data_a413b00fa837af2ebde30b916b2aa61e
#
_entry.id   a413b00fa837af2ebde30b916b2aa61e
#
_cell.length_a   1.000
_cell.length_b   1.000
_cell.length_c   1.000
_cell.angle_alpha   90.00
_cell.angle_beta   90.00
_cell.angle_gamma   90.00
#
_symmetry.space_group_name_H-M   'P 1'
#
loop_
_entity.id
_entity.type
_entity.pdbx_description
1 polymer ?
#
loop_
_entity_poly.entity_id
_entity_poly.type
_entity_poly.pdbx_seq_one_letter_code
_entity_poly.pdbx_strand_id
1 'polypeptide(L)'
;NDLDAWEVWLEELPKLDNLGNLLRIYYMKWVYKWKLFNPPGEKERARLCIVGNRHGATPGQKYSAAVTDSGFKLHVAQATYMQLNCRGTFDFSSAYIQLTRPREHWCFCYAPVDLIDRHGNVVKKGTIIACKRAWYGHWESARLLWMTLESILIKYGFENSTYEPAKFTYFDPKTSRYIMIVIYVDDGNLAARTRIEIYFVLAIFKAEGMVLNFEWFNDRYLGYDIEWFNDTKHSRRLCMSLSMRTYQAKLIKKYQHWIIEAKHKPKTLPSDPKILDDQFEMLVKGDTTIYNKKQLTKARSFVGEHMYLASKSSLAIPPSVNLLSRTQVRPGNEWWRLAKWLLLYIYGEQQRDPVLMYYAPADNSPVDFMLCSICDASWKLTSNNRGLIGFAIYIGWNDSWSLIEHGCGLTKSTGLSSSQTETTAMCTSSCRTLGKSNL
;
A
#
# COMPACT_ATOMS: atom_id res chain seq x y z
N ASN A 1 1.53 26.05 -12.91
CA ASN A 1 2.63 27.02 -12.97
C ASN A 1 3.20 27.22 -11.59
N ASP A 2 4.26 26.46 -11.25
CA ASP A 2 4.85 26.45 -9.89
C ASP A 2 6.05 27.41 -9.81
N LEU A 3 5.95 28.57 -10.50
CA LEU A 3 7.02 29.57 -10.56
C LEU A 3 7.34 30.21 -9.20
N ASP A 4 6.39 30.14 -8.24
CA ASP A 4 6.58 30.62 -6.87
C ASP A 4 7.11 29.54 -5.91
N ALA A 5 7.39 28.35 -6.40
CA ALA A 5 7.86 27.25 -5.55
C ALA A 5 9.32 27.39 -5.13
N TRP A 6 10.08 28.21 -5.79
CA TRP A 6 11.50 28.45 -5.54
C TRP A 6 11.94 29.86 -5.97
N GLU A 7 13.09 30.28 -5.48
CA GLU A 7 13.76 31.51 -5.89
C GLU A 7 15.27 31.35 -5.89
N VAL A 8 15.98 32.23 -6.59
CA VAL A 8 17.45 32.30 -6.53
C VAL A 8 17.85 32.78 -5.15
N TRP A 9 18.76 32.05 -4.50
CA TRP A 9 19.27 32.46 -3.21
C TRP A 9 20.46 33.39 -3.38
N LEU A 10 20.32 34.63 -2.90
CA LEU A 10 21.32 35.68 -3.04
C LEU A 10 21.97 36.05 -1.70
N GLU A 11 21.47 35.54 -0.58
CA GLU A 11 21.97 35.81 0.75
C GLU A 11 23.06 34.82 1.17
N GLU A 12 23.71 35.08 2.32
CA GLU A 12 24.60 34.10 2.93
C GLU A 12 23.78 32.88 3.39
N LEU A 13 24.31 31.69 3.09
CA LEU A 13 23.64 30.44 3.46
C LEU A 13 23.68 30.26 4.98
N PRO A 14 22.57 29.79 5.60
CA PRO A 14 22.60 29.37 7.00
C PRO A 14 23.68 28.30 7.25
N LYS A 15 24.34 28.34 8.40
CA LYS A 15 25.32 27.30 8.77
C LYS A 15 24.65 25.97 9.13
N LEU A 16 23.47 26.05 9.72
CA LEU A 16 22.70 24.89 10.20
C LEU A 16 21.33 24.83 9.52
N ASP A 17 20.81 23.60 9.39
CA ASP A 17 19.43 23.37 8.99
C ASP A 17 18.45 23.57 10.17
N ASN A 18 17.15 23.43 9.91
CA ASN A 18 16.08 23.54 10.91
C ASN A 18 16.15 22.48 12.04
N LEU A 19 17.01 21.49 11.93
CA LEU A 19 17.24 20.45 12.93
C LEU A 19 18.56 20.66 13.71
N GLY A 20 19.27 21.77 13.43
CA GLY A 20 20.57 22.06 14.03
C GLY A 20 21.74 21.25 13.43
N ASN A 21 21.56 20.56 12.32
CA ASN A 21 22.65 19.88 11.61
C ASN A 21 23.32 20.84 10.62
N LEU A 22 24.54 20.53 10.19
CA LEU A 22 25.19 21.27 9.13
C LEU A 22 24.30 21.32 7.88
N LEU A 23 24.09 22.54 7.36
CA LEU A 23 23.26 22.76 6.18
C LEU A 23 23.74 21.90 5.00
N ARG A 24 22.80 21.23 4.34
CA ARG A 24 23.04 20.49 3.10
C ARG A 24 22.38 21.19 1.93
N ILE A 25 23.18 21.38 0.87
CA ILE A 25 22.64 21.78 -0.43
C ILE A 25 22.39 20.49 -1.21
N TYR A 26 21.16 20.31 -1.66
CA TYR A 26 20.73 19.10 -2.35
C TYR A 26 20.96 19.20 -3.85
N TYR A 27 21.18 18.04 -4.46
CA TYR A 27 21.08 17.92 -5.91
C TYR A 27 19.65 17.63 -6.34
N MET A 28 19.29 18.08 -7.52
CA MET A 28 17.99 17.78 -8.13
C MET A 28 18.19 16.94 -9.40
N LYS A 29 17.20 16.15 -9.74
CA LYS A 29 17.17 15.37 -10.98
C LYS A 29 15.77 15.36 -11.59
N TRP A 30 15.71 15.29 -12.90
CA TRP A 30 14.47 15.03 -13.61
C TRP A 30 14.15 13.54 -13.56
N VAL A 31 12.89 13.23 -13.29
CA VAL A 31 12.33 11.87 -13.36
C VAL A 31 11.26 11.89 -14.44
N TYR A 32 11.52 11.21 -15.52
CA TYR A 32 10.61 11.07 -16.64
C TYR A 32 9.84 9.77 -16.53
N LYS A 33 8.53 9.83 -16.80
CA LYS A 33 7.67 8.65 -16.78
C LYS A 33 6.60 8.78 -17.86
N TRP A 34 6.43 7.74 -18.67
CA TRP A 34 5.28 7.61 -19.55
C TRP A 34 4.05 7.25 -18.75
N LYS A 35 2.95 7.93 -18.97
CA LYS A 35 1.65 7.63 -18.38
C LYS A 35 0.68 7.28 -19.50
N LEU A 36 0.15 6.05 -19.47
CA LEU A 36 -0.94 5.63 -20.35
C LEU A 36 -2.25 6.22 -19.80
N PHE A 37 -3.03 6.85 -20.66
CA PHE A 37 -4.36 7.38 -20.32
C PHE A 37 -5.46 6.60 -21.01
N ASN A 38 -6.65 6.69 -20.46
CA ASN A 38 -7.87 6.22 -21.10
C ASN A 38 -8.76 7.45 -21.45
N PRO A 39 -9.07 7.77 -22.71
CA PRO A 39 -8.78 7.01 -23.94
C PRO A 39 -7.29 6.92 -24.28
N PRO A 40 -6.89 5.94 -25.11
CA PRO A 40 -5.48 5.63 -25.33
C PRO A 40 -4.69 6.82 -25.86
N GLY A 41 -3.70 7.21 -25.09
CA GLY A 41 -2.75 8.24 -25.37
C GLY A 41 -1.60 8.15 -24.37
N GLU A 42 -0.40 8.43 -24.83
CA GLU A 42 0.77 8.47 -23.96
C GLU A 42 1.07 9.94 -23.64
N LYS A 43 1.20 10.25 -22.36
CA LYS A 43 1.66 11.56 -21.90
C LYS A 43 2.96 11.42 -21.14
N GLU A 44 3.95 12.16 -21.58
CA GLU A 44 5.18 12.31 -20.81
C GLU A 44 4.90 13.08 -19.53
N ARG A 45 5.35 12.53 -18.42
CA ARG A 45 5.35 13.21 -17.12
C ARG A 45 6.78 13.42 -16.69
N ALA A 46 7.18 14.67 -16.57
CA ALA A 46 8.45 15.06 -16.00
C ALA A 46 8.26 15.58 -14.59
N ARG A 47 9.03 15.12 -13.63
CA ARG A 47 9.08 15.64 -12.27
C ARG A 47 10.50 16.02 -11.92
N LEU A 48 10.68 17.25 -11.46
CA LEU A 48 11.93 17.67 -10.86
C LEU A 48 11.93 17.22 -9.39
N CYS A 49 12.88 16.37 -9.01
CA CYS A 49 12.93 15.75 -7.69
C CYS A 49 14.24 16.05 -7.00
N ILE A 50 14.19 16.35 -5.70
CA ILE A 50 15.36 16.45 -4.83
C ILE A 50 15.92 15.05 -4.57
N VAL A 51 17.26 14.92 -4.57
CA VAL A 51 17.95 13.69 -4.18
C VAL A 51 18.15 13.69 -2.67
N GLY A 52 17.07 13.49 -1.91
CA GLY A 52 17.03 13.64 -0.45
C GLY A 52 17.26 12.35 0.37
N ASN A 53 17.48 11.20 -0.28
CA ASN A 53 17.57 9.89 0.36
C ASN A 53 18.81 9.69 1.27
N ARG A 54 19.77 10.61 1.25
CA ARG A 54 21.01 10.55 2.04
C ARG A 54 20.96 11.43 3.30
N HIS A 55 19.80 11.95 3.66
CA HIS A 55 19.66 12.77 4.85
C HIS A 55 19.66 11.92 6.12
N GLY A 56 20.39 12.37 7.16
CA GLY A 56 20.52 11.69 8.44
C GLY A 56 19.32 11.81 9.39
N ALA A 57 18.15 12.26 8.91
CA ALA A 57 16.95 12.39 9.74
C ALA A 57 16.49 11.04 10.33
N THR A 58 16.05 11.08 11.58
CA THR A 58 15.56 9.88 12.30
C THR A 58 14.26 9.34 11.69
N PRO A 59 13.91 8.06 11.92
CA PRO A 59 12.64 7.50 11.45
C PRO A 59 11.41 8.31 11.88
N GLY A 60 11.36 8.80 13.13
CA GLY A 60 10.25 9.62 13.62
C GLY A 60 10.11 10.97 12.89
N GLN A 61 11.21 11.58 12.49
CA GLN A 61 11.19 12.81 11.69
C GLN A 61 10.71 12.59 10.26
N LYS A 62 10.79 11.35 9.75
CA LYS A 62 10.34 10.96 8.40
C LYS A 62 8.94 10.36 8.39
N TYR A 63 8.36 10.12 9.56
CA TYR A 63 7.09 9.44 9.65
C TYR A 63 5.97 10.25 8.96
N SER A 64 5.25 9.56 8.11
CA SER A 64 4.04 10.01 7.45
C SER A 64 3.07 8.84 7.47
N ALA A 65 1.91 9.04 8.06
CA ALA A 65 0.91 7.97 8.04
C ALA A 65 0.41 7.75 6.61
N ALA A 66 0.16 6.50 6.31
CA ALA A 66 -0.52 6.08 5.09
C ALA A 66 -1.38 4.87 5.46
N VAL A 67 -2.58 4.79 4.91
CA VAL A 67 -3.49 3.68 5.22
C VAL A 67 -2.82 2.35 4.89
N THR A 68 -2.89 1.43 5.84
CA THR A 68 -2.40 0.07 5.66
C THR A 68 -3.37 -0.74 4.78
N ASP A 69 -2.90 -1.86 4.28
CA ASP A 69 -3.76 -2.76 3.50
C ASP A 69 -4.96 -3.26 4.31
N SER A 70 -4.72 -3.65 5.55
CA SER A 70 -5.77 -4.05 6.48
C SER A 70 -6.67 -2.89 6.88
N GLY A 71 -6.13 -1.68 7.04
CA GLY A 71 -6.91 -0.46 7.28
C GLY A 71 -7.87 -0.14 6.13
N PHE A 72 -7.42 -0.31 4.88
CA PHE A 72 -8.29 -0.15 3.72
C PHE A 72 -9.37 -1.24 3.64
N LYS A 73 -9.03 -2.51 3.85
CA LYS A 73 -10.03 -3.59 3.90
C LYS A 73 -11.06 -3.37 5.00
N LEU A 74 -10.63 -2.88 6.17
CA LEU A 74 -11.54 -2.51 7.25
C LEU A 74 -12.44 -1.33 6.86
N HIS A 75 -11.89 -0.31 6.19
CA HIS A 75 -12.67 0.80 5.66
C HIS A 75 -13.76 0.30 4.70
N VAL A 76 -13.42 -0.60 3.79
CA VAL A 76 -14.37 -1.23 2.87
C VAL A 76 -15.44 -2.01 3.62
N ALA A 77 -15.05 -2.85 4.59
CA ALA A 77 -15.99 -3.62 5.39
C ALA A 77 -16.98 -2.72 6.14
N GLN A 78 -16.50 -1.69 6.81
CA GLN A 78 -17.33 -0.75 7.55
C GLN A 78 -18.23 0.08 6.62
N ALA A 79 -17.69 0.58 5.49
CA ALA A 79 -18.47 1.33 4.52
C ALA A 79 -19.61 0.48 3.93
N THR A 80 -19.36 -0.79 3.68
CA THR A 80 -20.37 -1.74 3.19
C THR A 80 -21.42 -2.01 4.27
N TYR A 81 -20.98 -2.32 5.48
CA TYR A 81 -21.86 -2.56 6.62
C TYR A 81 -22.81 -1.38 6.89
N MET A 82 -22.26 -0.17 6.93
CA MET A 82 -23.02 1.06 7.19
C MET A 82 -23.83 1.54 5.97
N GLN A 83 -23.79 0.80 4.87
CA GLN A 83 -24.47 1.13 3.62
C GLN A 83 -24.12 2.53 3.09
N LEU A 84 -22.82 2.89 3.15
CA LEU A 84 -22.32 4.15 2.61
C LEU A 84 -22.26 4.07 1.07
N ASN A 85 -23.40 4.39 0.45
CA ASN A 85 -23.62 4.16 -0.98
C ASN A 85 -22.91 5.19 -1.89
N CYS A 86 -22.47 6.32 -1.34
CA CYS A 86 -21.73 7.35 -2.06
C CYS A 86 -20.26 7.23 -1.76
N ARG A 87 -19.44 7.15 -2.79
CA ARG A 87 -18.01 6.99 -2.66
C ARG A 87 -17.25 7.54 -3.85
N GLY A 88 -15.97 7.72 -3.66
CA GLY A 88 -15.04 8.09 -4.71
C GLY A 88 -13.62 8.10 -4.21
N THR A 89 -12.71 8.36 -5.12
CA THR A 89 -11.31 8.57 -4.83
C THR A 89 -10.91 9.99 -5.17
N PHE A 90 -9.91 10.51 -4.48
CA PHE A 90 -9.31 11.79 -4.81
C PHE A 90 -7.79 11.69 -4.85
N ASP A 91 -7.19 12.55 -5.68
CA ASP A 91 -5.73 12.69 -5.84
C ASP A 91 -5.38 14.16 -5.73
N PHE A 92 -4.48 14.55 -4.82
CA PHE A 92 -4.01 15.91 -4.70
C PHE A 92 -3.07 16.25 -5.84
N SER A 93 -3.46 17.20 -6.67
CA SER A 93 -2.67 17.65 -7.82
C SER A 93 -1.37 18.29 -7.37
N SER A 94 -0.22 17.71 -7.72
CA SER A 94 1.09 18.20 -7.29
C SER A 94 1.18 18.40 -5.77
N ALA A 95 0.70 17.43 -4.99
CA ALA A 95 0.43 17.51 -3.56
C ALA A 95 1.49 18.27 -2.73
N TYR A 96 2.75 17.94 -2.90
CA TYR A 96 3.82 18.59 -2.12
C TYR A 96 4.01 20.08 -2.46
N ILE A 97 3.93 20.44 -3.74
CA ILE A 97 4.14 21.82 -4.18
C ILE A 97 3.03 22.76 -3.69
N GLN A 98 1.88 22.23 -3.29
CA GLN A 98 0.81 23.04 -2.68
C GLN A 98 1.18 23.53 -1.27
N LEU A 99 2.14 22.87 -0.59
CA LEU A 99 2.50 23.14 0.79
C LEU A 99 3.57 24.22 0.87
N THR A 100 3.24 25.34 1.48
CA THR A 100 4.20 26.42 1.78
C THR A 100 5.02 26.04 3.03
N ARG A 101 6.32 26.35 2.99
CA ARG A 101 7.22 26.18 4.11
C ARG A 101 7.55 27.53 4.73
N PRO A 102 7.61 27.66 6.06
CA PRO A 102 8.25 28.79 6.70
C PRO A 102 9.70 28.94 6.22
N ARG A 103 10.24 30.17 6.24
CA ARG A 103 11.57 30.47 5.67
C ARG A 103 12.69 29.63 6.30
N GLU A 104 12.62 29.42 7.59
CA GLU A 104 13.56 28.60 8.37
C GLU A 104 13.57 27.13 7.99
N HIS A 105 12.51 26.66 7.29
CA HIS A 105 12.39 25.29 6.79
C HIS A 105 12.65 25.17 5.28
N TRP A 106 13.10 26.23 4.62
CA TRP A 106 13.44 26.16 3.21
C TRP A 106 14.61 25.22 2.98
N CYS A 107 14.57 24.47 1.90
CA CYS A 107 15.69 23.62 1.50
C CYS A 107 16.41 24.25 0.29
N PHE A 108 17.72 24.09 0.27
CA PHE A 108 18.59 24.68 -0.74
C PHE A 108 19.04 23.60 -1.72
N CYS A 109 18.98 23.92 -3.01
CA CYS A 109 19.30 22.97 -4.07
C CYS A 109 20.19 23.64 -5.15
N TYR A 110 21.02 22.83 -5.82
CA TYR A 110 21.66 23.26 -7.05
C TYR A 110 20.69 23.14 -8.24
N ALA A 111 20.54 24.17 -9.03
CA ALA A 111 19.81 24.11 -10.30
C ALA A 111 20.41 23.02 -11.20
N PRO A 112 19.64 22.00 -11.61
CA PRO A 112 20.17 20.84 -12.33
C PRO A 112 20.48 21.14 -13.80
N VAL A 113 19.80 22.15 -14.36
CA VAL A 113 19.90 22.67 -15.72
C VAL A 113 19.66 24.17 -15.68
N ASP A 114 19.80 24.87 -16.79
CA ASP A 114 19.34 26.25 -16.88
C ASP A 114 17.81 26.27 -16.68
N LEU A 115 17.35 27.06 -15.71
CA LEU A 115 15.94 27.24 -15.36
C LEU A 115 15.49 28.65 -15.73
N ILE A 116 14.19 28.85 -15.84
CA ILE A 116 13.57 30.17 -16.01
C ILE A 116 12.82 30.49 -14.73
N ASP A 117 13.14 31.62 -14.10
CA ASP A 117 12.46 32.10 -12.91
C ASP A 117 11.07 32.71 -13.23
N ARG A 118 10.34 33.11 -12.20
CA ARG A 118 9.02 33.74 -12.33
C ARG A 118 9.03 35.08 -13.09
N HIS A 119 10.18 35.73 -13.22
CA HIS A 119 10.37 36.98 -13.90
C HIS A 119 10.86 36.83 -15.35
N GLY A 120 11.06 35.56 -15.79
CA GLY A 120 11.57 35.25 -17.12
C GLY A 120 13.10 35.24 -17.24
N ASN A 121 13.83 35.40 -16.13
CA ASN A 121 15.30 35.37 -16.13
C ASN A 121 15.84 33.94 -16.19
N VAL A 122 16.95 33.80 -16.92
CA VAL A 122 17.66 32.51 -16.99
C VAL A 122 18.56 32.31 -15.77
N VAL A 123 18.20 31.33 -14.94
CA VAL A 123 19.02 30.87 -13.81
C VAL A 123 19.92 29.75 -14.28
N LYS A 124 21.22 30.00 -14.25
CA LYS A 124 22.22 29.04 -14.78
C LYS A 124 22.30 27.78 -13.93
N LYS A 125 22.61 26.67 -14.61
CA LYS A 125 22.93 25.39 -13.94
C LYS A 125 23.99 25.59 -12.86
N GLY A 126 23.76 24.96 -11.68
CA GLY A 126 24.65 25.05 -10.53
C GLY A 126 24.39 26.26 -9.61
N THR A 127 23.56 27.21 -10.01
CA THR A 127 23.09 28.29 -9.11
C THR A 127 22.32 27.69 -7.92
N ILE A 128 22.52 28.25 -6.74
CA ILE A 128 21.77 27.83 -5.55
C ILE A 128 20.38 28.45 -5.59
N ILE A 129 19.38 27.61 -5.45
CA ILE A 129 17.97 27.99 -5.36
C ILE A 129 17.41 27.56 -4.00
N ALA A 130 16.55 28.38 -3.43
CA ALA A 130 15.79 28.10 -2.23
C ALA A 130 14.40 27.56 -2.60
N CYS A 131 14.08 26.35 -2.16
CA CYS A 131 12.76 25.76 -2.36
C CYS A 131 11.83 26.19 -1.22
N LYS A 132 10.88 27.07 -1.53
CA LYS A 132 9.91 27.65 -0.60
C LYS A 132 8.74 26.74 -0.28
N ARG A 133 8.54 25.69 -1.07
CA ARG A 133 7.48 24.72 -0.93
C ARG A 133 8.04 23.32 -0.66
N ALA A 134 7.21 22.43 -0.18
CA ALA A 134 7.60 21.03 -0.09
C ALA A 134 7.85 20.48 -1.49
N TRP A 135 8.86 19.61 -1.64
CA TRP A 135 9.32 19.18 -2.96
C TRP A 135 9.45 17.66 -3.04
N TYR A 136 9.18 17.08 -4.21
CA TYR A 136 9.34 15.65 -4.45
C TYR A 136 10.76 15.19 -4.16
N GLY A 137 10.90 14.10 -3.41
CA GLY A 137 12.18 13.49 -3.05
C GLY A 137 12.86 14.11 -1.82
N HIS A 138 12.34 15.21 -1.26
CA HIS A 138 12.80 15.69 0.04
C HIS A 138 12.22 14.82 1.15
N TRP A 139 13.06 14.50 2.13
CA TRP A 139 12.70 13.54 3.20
C TRP A 139 11.52 13.97 4.08
N GLU A 140 11.28 15.27 4.21
CA GLU A 140 10.24 15.85 5.06
C GLU A 140 8.89 16.04 4.33
N SER A 141 8.89 16.04 3.00
CA SER A 141 7.70 16.43 2.22
C SER A 141 6.48 15.57 2.47
N ALA A 142 6.64 14.25 2.63
CA ALA A 142 5.53 13.35 2.93
C ALA A 142 4.96 13.63 4.33
N ARG A 143 5.82 13.90 5.31
CA ARG A 143 5.40 14.26 6.67
C ARG A 143 4.62 15.58 6.70
N LEU A 144 5.12 16.60 6.01
CA LEU A 144 4.43 17.91 5.92
C LEU A 144 3.05 17.76 5.30
N LEU A 145 2.92 16.99 4.22
CA LEU A 145 1.62 16.71 3.61
C LEU A 145 0.70 16.03 4.62
N TRP A 146 1.17 14.99 5.27
CA TRP A 146 0.39 14.28 6.28
C TRP A 146 -0.10 15.21 7.38
N MET A 147 0.79 15.98 8.01
CA MET A 147 0.44 16.90 9.10
C MET A 147 -0.57 17.96 8.64
N THR A 148 -0.44 18.46 7.42
CA THR A 148 -1.38 19.44 6.85
C THR A 148 -2.77 18.82 6.67
N LEU A 149 -2.86 17.64 6.08
CA LEU A 149 -4.14 16.94 5.84
C LEU A 149 -4.82 16.55 7.16
N GLU A 150 -4.04 16.03 8.13
CA GLU A 150 -4.52 15.72 9.47
C GLU A 150 -5.07 16.96 10.17
N SER A 151 -4.32 18.06 10.19
CA SER A 151 -4.73 19.34 10.78
C SER A 151 -6.01 19.89 10.14
N ILE A 152 -6.12 19.84 8.81
CA ILE A 152 -7.33 20.26 8.10
C ILE A 152 -8.53 19.41 8.56
N LEU A 153 -8.42 18.08 8.51
CA LEU A 153 -9.54 17.23 8.82
C LEU A 153 -9.97 17.35 10.29
N ILE A 154 -9.03 17.40 11.23
CA ILE A 154 -9.34 17.62 12.68
C ILE A 154 -10.00 18.96 12.91
N LYS A 155 -9.55 20.05 12.27
CA LYS A 155 -10.15 21.37 12.34
C LYS A 155 -11.65 21.36 11.99
N TYR A 156 -12.06 20.50 11.08
CA TYR A 156 -13.45 20.36 10.63
C TYR A 156 -14.22 19.23 11.34
N GLY A 157 -13.68 18.71 12.45
CA GLY A 157 -14.37 17.78 13.31
C GLY A 157 -14.25 16.31 12.92
N PHE A 158 -13.29 15.95 12.04
CA PHE A 158 -12.95 14.56 11.82
C PHE A 158 -12.08 14.04 12.95
N GLU A 159 -12.28 12.78 13.30
CA GLU A 159 -11.45 12.04 14.24
C GLU A 159 -10.60 11.03 13.48
N ASN A 160 -9.30 10.92 13.81
CA ASN A 160 -8.45 9.88 13.28
C ASN A 160 -8.41 8.67 14.22
N SER A 161 -8.21 7.51 13.64
CA SER A 161 -8.05 6.29 14.43
C SER A 161 -6.66 6.21 15.06
N THR A 162 -6.58 5.82 16.33
CA THR A 162 -5.32 5.61 17.05
C THR A 162 -4.47 4.50 16.42
N TYR A 163 -5.09 3.46 15.87
CA TYR A 163 -4.39 2.29 15.30
C TYR A 163 -4.18 2.38 13.79
N GLU A 164 -4.98 3.19 13.10
CA GLU A 164 -4.86 3.47 11.66
C GLU A 164 -4.93 4.99 11.47
N PRO A 165 -3.86 5.72 11.79
CA PRO A 165 -3.88 7.18 11.80
C PRO A 165 -4.34 7.82 10.49
N ALA A 166 -4.14 7.12 9.36
CA ALA A 166 -4.57 7.57 8.04
C ALA A 166 -6.05 7.28 7.72
N LYS A 167 -6.83 6.84 8.71
CA LYS A 167 -8.27 6.66 8.62
C LYS A 167 -8.96 7.72 9.48
N PHE A 168 -9.85 8.47 8.86
CA PHE A 168 -10.62 9.54 9.48
C PHE A 168 -12.10 9.23 9.40
N THR A 169 -12.83 9.57 10.47
CA THR A 169 -14.27 9.45 10.54
C THR A 169 -14.87 10.78 11.00
N TYR A 170 -16.01 11.13 10.43
CA TYR A 170 -16.82 12.25 10.86
C TYR A 170 -18.21 11.74 11.18
N PHE A 171 -18.70 12.05 12.36
CA PHE A 171 -20.06 11.73 12.78
C PHE A 171 -20.73 12.95 13.40
N ASP A 172 -21.86 13.33 12.84
CA ASP A 172 -22.72 14.37 13.41
C ASP A 172 -24.05 13.73 13.89
N PRO A 173 -24.25 13.60 15.20
CA PRO A 173 -25.45 12.96 15.76
C PRO A 173 -26.75 13.72 15.45
N LYS A 174 -26.68 15.05 15.22
CA LYS A 174 -27.86 15.87 14.93
C LYS A 174 -28.40 15.63 13.52
N THR A 175 -27.51 15.44 12.57
CA THR A 175 -27.87 15.21 11.17
C THR A 175 -27.73 13.75 10.74
N SER A 176 -27.23 12.88 11.63
CA SER A 176 -26.88 11.49 11.33
C SER A 176 -25.89 11.35 10.16
N ARG A 177 -25.11 12.39 9.88
CA ARG A 177 -24.05 12.34 8.86
C ARG A 177 -22.93 11.42 9.32
N TYR A 178 -22.51 10.57 8.43
CA TYR A 178 -21.36 9.70 8.66
C TYR A 178 -20.48 9.64 7.43
N ILE A 179 -19.23 10.04 7.59
CA ILE A 179 -18.25 10.13 6.52
C ILE A 179 -16.99 9.38 6.95
N MET A 180 -16.43 8.59 6.04
CA MET A 180 -15.18 7.88 6.26
C MET A 180 -14.18 8.24 5.15
N ILE A 181 -12.96 8.52 5.56
CA ILE A 181 -11.84 8.83 4.66
C ILE A 181 -10.65 7.96 5.02
N VAL A 182 -9.99 7.40 4.03
CA VAL A 182 -8.65 6.83 4.19
C VAL A 182 -7.70 7.50 3.21
N ILE A 183 -6.46 7.76 3.66
CA ILE A 183 -5.46 8.50 2.90
C ILE A 183 -4.21 7.64 2.72
N TYR A 184 -3.71 7.60 1.49
CA TYR A 184 -2.44 6.98 1.15
C TYR A 184 -1.55 7.98 0.42
N VAL A 185 -0.74 8.72 1.18
CA VAL A 185 0.14 9.82 0.72
C VAL A 185 -0.68 10.95 0.08
N ASP A 186 -0.80 10.97 -1.24
CA ASP A 186 -1.53 11.96 -2.04
C ASP A 186 -2.89 11.45 -2.56
N ASP A 187 -3.14 10.15 -2.44
CA ASP A 187 -4.39 9.52 -2.84
C ASP A 187 -5.32 9.30 -1.64
N GLY A 188 -6.63 9.49 -1.82
CA GLY A 188 -7.62 9.15 -0.80
C GLY A 188 -8.82 8.39 -1.33
N ASN A 189 -9.47 7.62 -0.44
CA ASN A 189 -10.75 7.00 -0.70
C ASN A 189 -11.77 7.50 0.33
N LEU A 190 -12.96 7.81 -0.14
CA LEU A 190 -14.01 8.48 0.59
C LEU A 190 -15.31 7.72 0.45
N ALA A 191 -15.99 7.47 1.58
CA ALA A 191 -17.29 6.83 1.63
C ALA A 191 -18.24 7.63 2.54
N ALA A 192 -19.49 7.82 2.07
CA ALA A 192 -20.52 8.55 2.77
C ALA A 192 -21.92 8.04 2.36
N ARG A 193 -22.97 8.43 3.08
CA ARG A 193 -24.34 8.06 2.75
C ARG A 193 -24.87 8.80 1.53
N THR A 194 -24.51 10.07 1.41
CA THR A 194 -25.05 10.97 0.38
C THR A 194 -23.96 11.71 -0.39
N ARG A 195 -24.28 12.17 -1.58
CA ARG A 195 -23.38 13.03 -2.36
C ARG A 195 -23.07 14.37 -1.68
N ILE A 196 -24.02 14.91 -0.90
CA ILE A 196 -23.86 16.18 -0.19
C ILE A 196 -22.70 16.06 0.82
N GLU A 197 -22.58 14.94 1.50
CA GLU A 197 -21.47 14.65 2.42
C GLU A 197 -20.12 14.57 1.71
N ILE A 198 -20.08 13.99 0.52
CA ILE A 198 -18.88 14.00 -0.32
C ILE A 198 -18.50 15.43 -0.69
N TYR A 199 -19.46 16.24 -1.20
CA TYR A 199 -19.22 17.62 -1.54
C TYR A 199 -18.78 18.48 -0.33
N PHE A 200 -19.26 18.16 0.87
CA PHE A 200 -18.78 18.80 2.10
C PHE A 200 -17.27 18.59 2.28
N VAL A 201 -16.77 17.36 2.14
CA VAL A 201 -15.33 17.08 2.24
C VAL A 201 -14.53 17.80 1.15
N LEU A 202 -15.01 17.79 -0.09
CA LEU A 202 -14.34 18.46 -1.20
C LEU A 202 -14.30 19.99 -0.97
N ALA A 203 -15.36 20.58 -0.40
CA ALA A 203 -15.42 21.98 -0.04
C ALA A 203 -14.43 22.34 1.07
N ILE A 204 -14.22 21.47 2.07
CA ILE A 204 -13.21 21.63 3.11
C ILE A 204 -11.82 21.78 2.47
N PHE A 205 -11.40 20.84 1.67
CA PHE A 205 -10.08 20.89 1.02
C PHE A 205 -9.92 22.12 0.13
N LYS A 206 -10.97 22.49 -0.61
CA LYS A 206 -10.97 23.70 -1.44
C LYS A 206 -10.85 24.98 -0.59
N ALA A 207 -11.55 25.07 0.53
CA ALA A 207 -11.49 26.22 1.44
C ALA A 207 -10.10 26.39 2.06
N GLU A 208 -9.38 25.29 2.30
CA GLU A 208 -8.00 25.30 2.79
C GLU A 208 -6.96 25.44 1.65
N GLY A 209 -7.39 25.78 0.43
CA GLY A 209 -6.53 26.03 -0.71
C GLY A 209 -5.94 24.77 -1.35
N MET A 210 -6.40 23.58 -0.96
CA MET A 210 -5.93 22.32 -1.53
C MET A 210 -6.63 22.00 -2.86
N VAL A 211 -5.85 21.77 -3.89
CA VAL A 211 -6.33 21.39 -5.23
C VAL A 211 -6.28 19.89 -5.38
N LEU A 212 -7.42 19.28 -5.65
CA LEU A 212 -7.55 17.83 -5.85
C LEU A 212 -8.43 17.51 -7.06
N ASN A 213 -8.21 16.33 -7.62
CA ASN A 213 -9.11 15.71 -8.58
C ASN A 213 -9.96 14.67 -7.83
N PHE A 214 -11.24 14.60 -8.12
CA PHE A 214 -12.15 13.64 -7.51
C PHE A 214 -12.82 12.79 -8.60
N GLU A 215 -12.82 11.48 -8.40
CA GLU A 215 -13.48 10.52 -9.29
C GLU A 215 -14.56 9.76 -8.53
N TRP A 216 -15.81 9.84 -9.03
CA TRP A 216 -16.93 9.10 -8.49
C TRP A 216 -16.83 7.62 -8.85
N PHE A 217 -17.13 6.77 -7.88
CA PHE A 217 -17.25 5.33 -8.07
C PHE A 217 -16.03 4.69 -8.76
N ASN A 218 -14.83 5.20 -8.46
CA ASN A 218 -13.60 4.64 -9.00
C ASN A 218 -13.55 3.14 -8.72
N ASP A 219 -13.23 2.39 -9.76
CA ASP A 219 -13.10 0.93 -9.75
C ASP A 219 -11.73 0.43 -9.25
N ARG A 220 -10.85 1.36 -8.84
CA ARG A 220 -9.49 1.03 -8.38
C ARG A 220 -8.99 1.92 -7.26
N TYR A 221 -8.40 1.27 -6.25
CA TYR A 221 -7.64 1.97 -5.19
C TYR A 221 -6.59 1.03 -4.58
N LEU A 222 -5.40 1.53 -4.28
CA LEU A 222 -4.27 0.78 -3.69
C LEU A 222 -3.91 -0.53 -4.41
N GLY A 223 -4.18 -0.58 -5.71
CA GLY A 223 -3.93 -1.75 -6.54
C GLY A 223 -5.04 -2.78 -6.56
N TYR A 224 -6.09 -2.60 -5.76
CA TYR A 224 -7.31 -3.40 -5.86
C TYR A 224 -8.19 -2.93 -7.01
N ASP A 225 -8.78 -3.88 -7.68
CA ASP A 225 -9.97 -3.70 -8.51
C ASP A 225 -11.18 -3.79 -7.58
N ILE A 226 -12.09 -2.82 -7.62
CA ILE A 226 -13.22 -2.65 -6.68
C ILE A 226 -14.52 -2.75 -7.47
N GLU A 227 -15.41 -3.63 -7.06
CA GLU A 227 -16.75 -3.72 -7.64
C GLU A 227 -17.81 -3.54 -6.56
N TRP A 228 -18.89 -2.87 -6.92
CA TRP A 228 -20.04 -2.65 -6.06
C TRP A 228 -21.29 -3.17 -6.76
N PHE A 229 -22.09 -3.91 -6.03
CA PHE A 229 -23.33 -4.48 -6.56
C PHE A 229 -24.34 -4.71 -5.44
N ASN A 230 -25.59 -4.87 -5.81
CA ASN A 230 -26.63 -5.31 -4.90
C ASN A 230 -26.79 -6.82 -5.02
N ASP A 231 -26.71 -7.53 -3.92
CA ASP A 231 -26.97 -8.96 -3.89
C ASP A 231 -28.47 -9.22 -4.01
N THR A 232 -28.87 -9.63 -5.21
CA THR A 232 -30.29 -9.94 -5.50
C THR A 232 -30.77 -11.22 -4.85
N LYS A 233 -29.86 -12.13 -4.46
CA LYS A 233 -30.20 -13.39 -3.80
C LYS A 233 -30.50 -13.22 -2.30
N HIS A 234 -29.92 -12.20 -1.69
CA HIS A 234 -29.98 -12.01 -0.23
C HIS A 234 -30.52 -10.62 0.14
N SER A 235 -31.71 -10.26 -0.35
CA SER A 235 -32.42 -9.04 0.06
C SER A 235 -31.89 -7.72 -0.48
N ARG A 236 -31.21 -7.69 -1.63
CA ARG A 236 -30.69 -6.49 -2.31
C ARG A 236 -29.75 -5.63 -1.46
N ARG A 237 -29.03 -6.25 -0.54
CA ARG A 237 -28.04 -5.52 0.26
C ARG A 237 -26.84 -5.12 -0.56
N LEU A 238 -26.22 -4.02 -0.17
CA LEU A 238 -24.97 -3.56 -0.72
C LEU A 238 -23.87 -4.61 -0.50
N CYS A 239 -23.14 -4.90 -1.56
CA CYS A 239 -21.98 -5.76 -1.53
C CYS A 239 -20.81 -5.05 -2.18
N MET A 240 -19.62 -5.30 -1.67
CA MET A 240 -18.36 -4.92 -2.31
C MET A 240 -17.49 -6.13 -2.55
N SER A 241 -16.76 -6.11 -3.65
CA SER A 241 -15.67 -7.05 -3.86
C SER A 241 -14.35 -6.32 -4.10
N LEU A 242 -13.29 -6.89 -3.55
CA LEU A 242 -11.90 -6.49 -3.82
C LEU A 242 -11.18 -7.63 -4.51
N SER A 243 -10.57 -7.35 -5.64
CA SER A 243 -9.77 -8.33 -6.38
C SER A 243 -8.45 -7.73 -6.87
N MET A 244 -7.57 -8.61 -7.35
CA MET A 244 -6.30 -8.22 -7.99
C MET A 244 -6.26 -8.67 -9.46
N ARG A 245 -7.40 -8.79 -10.12
CA ARG A 245 -7.54 -9.31 -11.49
C ARG A 245 -6.63 -8.62 -12.48
N THR A 246 -6.62 -7.29 -12.46
CA THR A 246 -5.75 -6.51 -13.37
C THR A 246 -4.26 -6.76 -13.11
N TYR A 247 -3.87 -6.89 -11.84
CA TYR A 247 -2.48 -7.17 -11.50
C TYR A 247 -2.09 -8.61 -11.88
N GLN A 248 -2.95 -9.58 -11.60
CA GLN A 248 -2.75 -10.97 -12.03
C GLN A 248 -2.62 -11.08 -13.55
N ALA A 249 -3.48 -10.39 -14.31
CA ALA A 249 -3.39 -10.37 -15.77
C ALA A 249 -2.04 -9.82 -16.28
N LYS A 250 -1.51 -8.78 -15.63
CA LYS A 250 -0.17 -8.25 -15.94
C LYS A 250 0.95 -9.27 -15.66
N LEU A 251 0.88 -9.98 -14.54
CA LEU A 251 1.85 -11.04 -14.22
C LEU A 251 1.77 -12.19 -15.24
N ILE A 252 0.57 -12.64 -15.55
CA ILE A 252 0.33 -13.70 -16.53
C ILE A 252 0.88 -13.30 -17.90
N LYS A 253 0.60 -12.08 -18.36
CA LYS A 253 1.14 -11.56 -19.62
C LYS A 253 2.67 -11.50 -19.61
N LYS A 254 3.28 -11.06 -18.51
CA LYS A 254 4.75 -10.99 -18.37
C LYS A 254 5.42 -12.35 -18.48
N TYR A 255 4.80 -13.39 -17.93
CA TYR A 255 5.34 -14.76 -17.89
C TYR A 255 4.61 -15.71 -18.82
N GLN A 256 3.94 -15.20 -19.86
CA GLN A 256 3.08 -15.97 -20.77
C GLN A 256 3.81 -17.16 -21.42
N HIS A 257 5.11 -17.03 -21.72
CA HIS A 257 5.91 -18.09 -22.29
C HIS A 257 5.95 -19.35 -21.41
N TRP A 258 5.96 -19.22 -20.07
CA TRP A 258 5.92 -20.37 -19.18
C TRP A 258 4.54 -21.06 -19.15
N ILE A 259 3.48 -20.29 -19.38
CA ILE A 259 2.11 -20.80 -19.40
C ILE A 259 1.86 -21.58 -20.68
N ILE A 260 2.36 -21.09 -21.82
CA ILE A 260 2.24 -21.75 -23.15
C ILE A 260 3.03 -23.07 -23.15
N GLU A 261 4.22 -23.09 -22.56
CA GLU A 261 5.06 -24.30 -22.47
C GLU A 261 4.46 -25.38 -21.55
N ALA A 262 3.55 -25.03 -20.65
CA ALA A 262 3.02 -25.95 -19.65
C ALA A 262 1.92 -26.84 -20.23
N LYS A 263 2.16 -28.17 -20.22
CA LYS A 263 1.15 -29.17 -20.62
C LYS A 263 -0.02 -29.31 -19.65
N HIS A 264 0.20 -29.00 -18.36
CA HIS A 264 -0.80 -29.14 -17.30
C HIS A 264 -0.81 -27.93 -16.38
N LYS A 265 -1.99 -27.54 -15.90
CA LYS A 265 -2.18 -26.51 -14.87
C LYS A 265 -2.23 -27.23 -13.51
N PRO A 266 -1.35 -26.92 -12.56
CA PRO A 266 -1.40 -27.55 -11.25
C PRO A 266 -2.69 -27.14 -10.52
N LYS A 267 -3.36 -28.11 -9.92
CA LYS A 267 -4.56 -27.89 -9.10
C LYS A 267 -4.19 -27.54 -7.66
N THR A 268 -3.01 -27.93 -7.23
CA THR A 268 -2.48 -27.75 -5.88
C THR A 268 -1.35 -26.74 -5.88
N LEU A 269 -1.18 -26.06 -4.78
CA LEU A 269 -0.05 -25.16 -4.57
C LEU A 269 1.25 -25.92 -4.32
N PRO A 270 2.39 -25.30 -4.69
CA PRO A 270 3.69 -25.81 -4.29
C PRO A 270 3.92 -25.82 -2.76
N SER A 271 2.99 -25.27 -2.00
CA SER A 271 2.98 -25.26 -0.53
C SER A 271 2.29 -26.47 0.10
N ASP A 272 1.82 -27.44 -0.70
CA ASP A 272 1.38 -28.72 -0.17
C ASP A 272 2.50 -29.35 0.66
N PRO A 273 2.24 -29.83 1.89
CA PRO A 273 3.24 -30.47 2.76
C PRO A 273 4.07 -31.55 2.11
N LYS A 274 3.51 -32.27 1.12
CA LYS A 274 4.23 -33.29 0.32
C LYS A 274 5.31 -32.70 -0.60
N ILE A 275 5.27 -31.38 -0.86
CA ILE A 275 6.18 -30.67 -1.78
C ILE A 275 7.07 -29.68 -1.02
N LEU A 276 6.59 -29.18 0.13
CA LEU A 276 7.31 -28.28 1.04
C LEU A 276 8.20 -29.01 2.03
N ASP A 277 8.52 -30.21 1.76
CA ASP A 277 9.46 -30.97 2.55
C ASP A 277 10.79 -30.19 2.69
N ASP A 278 11.48 -30.37 3.80
CA ASP A 278 12.86 -29.91 4.05
C ASP A 278 13.79 -30.19 2.85
N GLN A 279 13.45 -31.18 2.02
CA GLN A 279 14.13 -31.52 0.79
C GLN A 279 14.25 -30.36 -0.20
N PHE A 280 13.22 -29.50 -0.38
CA PHE A 280 13.35 -28.36 -1.30
C PHE A 280 14.37 -27.33 -0.79
N GLU A 281 14.31 -26.98 0.49
CA GLU A 281 15.31 -26.07 1.08
C GLU A 281 16.71 -26.69 1.03
N MET A 282 16.85 -27.97 1.29
CA MET A 282 18.13 -28.69 1.19
C MET A 282 18.67 -28.69 -0.24
N LEU A 283 17.81 -28.98 -1.23
CA LEU A 283 18.21 -28.96 -2.65
C LEU A 283 18.68 -27.58 -3.08
N VAL A 284 17.95 -26.53 -2.72
CA VAL A 284 18.34 -25.16 -3.07
C VAL A 284 19.55 -24.69 -2.27
N LYS A 285 19.68 -25.06 -0.99
CA LYS A 285 20.86 -24.73 -0.17
C LYS A 285 22.10 -25.54 -0.58
N GLY A 286 21.91 -26.74 -1.10
CA GLY A 286 22.99 -27.59 -1.67
C GLY A 286 23.51 -27.09 -3.01
N ASP A 287 22.80 -26.18 -3.67
CA ASP A 287 23.27 -25.56 -4.90
C ASP A 287 24.43 -24.58 -4.60
N THR A 288 25.63 -24.98 -5.00
CA THR A 288 26.87 -24.20 -4.82
C THR A 288 27.15 -23.25 -5.96
N THR A 289 26.27 -23.16 -6.95
CA THR A 289 26.43 -22.32 -8.13
C THR A 289 26.51 -20.84 -7.74
N ILE A 290 27.47 -20.13 -8.30
CA ILE A 290 27.58 -18.66 -8.15
C ILE A 290 26.73 -17.99 -9.23
N TYR A 291 25.67 -17.31 -8.77
CA TYR A 291 24.74 -16.61 -9.65
C TYR A 291 25.16 -15.16 -9.86
N ASN A 292 25.10 -14.71 -11.11
CA ASN A 292 25.42 -13.33 -11.45
C ASN A 292 24.30 -12.36 -11.02
N LYS A 293 24.61 -11.05 -11.00
CA LYS A 293 23.68 -9.99 -10.56
C LYS A 293 22.37 -10.00 -11.35
N LYS A 294 22.38 -10.32 -12.65
CA LYS A 294 21.19 -10.36 -13.50
C LYS A 294 20.24 -11.48 -13.09
N GLN A 295 20.79 -12.67 -12.83
CA GLN A 295 20.00 -13.84 -12.37
C GLN A 295 19.35 -13.57 -11.00
N LEU A 296 20.13 -13.03 -10.05
CA LEU A 296 19.62 -12.67 -8.72
C LEU A 296 18.54 -11.56 -8.79
N THR A 297 18.74 -10.57 -9.66
CA THR A 297 17.75 -9.50 -9.86
C THR A 297 16.45 -10.06 -10.44
N LYS A 298 16.52 -11.01 -11.39
CA LYS A 298 15.33 -11.67 -11.96
C LYS A 298 14.55 -12.46 -10.88
N ALA A 299 15.26 -13.21 -10.05
CA ALA A 299 14.62 -13.96 -8.95
C ALA A 299 13.96 -13.02 -7.92
N ARG A 300 14.66 -11.96 -7.50
CA ARG A 300 14.12 -10.95 -6.57
C ARG A 300 12.91 -10.22 -7.15
N SER A 301 12.93 -9.89 -8.44
CA SER A 301 11.78 -9.27 -9.11
C SER A 301 10.57 -10.20 -9.11
N PHE A 302 10.77 -11.48 -9.43
CA PHE A 302 9.72 -12.50 -9.38
C PHE A 302 9.11 -12.60 -7.98
N VAL A 303 9.94 -12.74 -6.95
CA VAL A 303 9.48 -12.82 -5.56
C VAL A 303 8.71 -11.56 -5.15
N GLY A 304 9.24 -10.37 -5.44
CA GLY A 304 8.59 -9.10 -5.06
C GLY A 304 7.21 -8.94 -5.69
N GLU A 305 7.06 -9.30 -6.97
CA GLU A 305 5.79 -9.24 -7.69
C GLU A 305 4.74 -10.20 -7.10
N HIS A 306 5.16 -11.42 -6.75
CA HIS A 306 4.25 -12.42 -6.20
C HIS A 306 3.96 -12.17 -4.71
N MET A 307 4.90 -11.58 -3.97
CA MET A 307 4.69 -11.15 -2.58
C MET A 307 3.66 -10.04 -2.50
N TYR A 308 3.67 -9.10 -3.45
CA TYR A 308 2.65 -8.06 -3.53
C TYR A 308 1.25 -8.65 -3.74
N LEU A 309 1.09 -9.63 -4.63
CA LEU A 309 -0.17 -10.34 -4.81
C LEU A 309 -0.58 -11.12 -3.55
N ALA A 310 0.37 -11.83 -2.94
CA ALA A 310 0.15 -12.63 -1.75
C ALA A 310 -0.31 -11.79 -0.55
N SER A 311 0.21 -10.57 -0.40
CA SER A 311 -0.18 -9.67 0.70
C SER A 311 -1.58 -9.06 0.53
N LYS A 312 -2.12 -9.06 -0.69
CA LYS A 312 -3.37 -8.37 -1.02
C LYS A 312 -4.61 -9.26 -0.92
N SER A 313 -4.73 -10.24 -1.77
CA SER A 313 -6.02 -10.94 -1.99
C SER A 313 -5.96 -12.46 -1.90
N SER A 314 -4.80 -13.07 -2.02
CA SER A 314 -4.71 -14.53 -2.04
C SER A 314 -4.26 -15.10 -0.70
N LEU A 315 -5.14 -15.86 -0.05
CA LEU A 315 -4.83 -16.61 1.18
C LEU A 315 -3.93 -17.81 0.92
N ALA A 316 -3.94 -18.32 -0.30
CA ALA A 316 -3.33 -19.60 -0.60
C ALA A 316 -1.84 -19.52 -0.94
N ILE A 317 -1.39 -18.44 -1.61
CA ILE A 317 -0.01 -18.36 -2.12
C ILE A 317 1.06 -17.85 -1.14
N PRO A 318 0.76 -17.20 0.01
CA PRO A 318 1.78 -16.69 0.92
C PRO A 318 2.85 -17.71 1.35
N PRO A 319 2.52 -18.98 1.67
CA PRO A 319 3.54 -19.96 2.05
C PRO A 319 4.56 -20.23 0.94
N SER A 320 4.09 -20.40 -0.30
CA SER A 320 4.95 -20.65 -1.47
C SER A 320 5.84 -19.46 -1.80
N VAL A 321 5.28 -18.25 -1.72
CA VAL A 321 6.05 -17.01 -1.94
C VAL A 321 7.09 -16.82 -0.84
N ASN A 322 6.76 -17.13 0.41
CA ASN A 322 7.69 -17.09 1.53
C ASN A 322 8.87 -18.03 1.31
N LEU A 323 8.61 -19.27 0.89
CA LEU A 323 9.65 -20.24 0.59
C LEU A 323 10.60 -19.77 -0.51
N LEU A 324 10.05 -19.27 -1.63
CA LEU A 324 10.83 -18.70 -2.73
C LEU A 324 11.64 -17.47 -2.28
N SER A 325 11.09 -16.65 -1.39
CA SER A 325 11.76 -15.49 -0.83
C SER A 325 13.00 -15.85 -0.03
N ARG A 326 12.92 -16.87 0.82
CA ARG A 326 14.03 -17.34 1.65
C ARG A 326 15.17 -17.96 0.85
N THR A 327 14.85 -18.54 -0.30
CA THR A 327 15.79 -19.28 -1.14
C THR A 327 16.22 -18.53 -2.40
N GLN A 328 15.75 -17.27 -2.61
CA GLN A 328 15.99 -16.48 -3.82
C GLN A 328 17.44 -16.14 -4.14
N VAL A 329 18.35 -16.38 -3.21
CA VAL A 329 19.81 -16.18 -3.42
C VAL A 329 20.45 -17.30 -4.22
N ARG A 330 19.74 -18.41 -4.40
CA ARG A 330 20.16 -19.58 -5.20
C ARG A 330 19.06 -19.98 -6.19
N PRO A 331 18.83 -19.16 -7.24
CA PRO A 331 17.75 -19.36 -8.20
C PRO A 331 18.11 -20.40 -9.28
N GLY A 332 18.45 -21.62 -8.84
CA GLY A 332 18.73 -22.76 -9.72
C GLY A 332 17.49 -23.39 -10.34
N ASN A 333 17.66 -24.54 -10.99
CA ASN A 333 16.57 -25.21 -11.72
C ASN A 333 15.39 -25.55 -10.83
N GLU A 334 15.63 -26.06 -9.61
CA GLU A 334 14.57 -26.41 -8.67
C GLU A 334 13.80 -25.16 -8.20
N TRP A 335 14.50 -24.05 -7.94
CA TRP A 335 13.89 -22.80 -7.60
C TRP A 335 12.95 -22.28 -8.71
N TRP A 336 13.41 -22.31 -9.96
CA TRP A 336 12.60 -21.89 -11.11
C TRP A 336 11.46 -22.86 -11.40
N ARG A 337 11.63 -24.17 -11.11
CA ARG A 337 10.54 -25.14 -11.21
C ARG A 337 9.40 -24.79 -10.27
N LEU A 338 9.71 -24.48 -9.02
CA LEU A 338 8.72 -24.06 -8.02
C LEU A 338 8.08 -22.70 -8.38
N ALA A 339 8.88 -21.76 -8.86
CA ALA A 339 8.39 -20.46 -9.31
C ALA A 339 7.40 -20.58 -10.50
N LYS A 340 7.71 -21.44 -11.48
CA LYS A 340 6.80 -21.75 -12.59
C LYS A 340 5.50 -22.39 -12.11
N TRP A 341 5.59 -23.33 -11.17
CA TRP A 341 4.40 -23.98 -10.60
C TRP A 341 3.50 -22.97 -9.89
N LEU A 342 4.05 -22.10 -9.05
CA LEU A 342 3.29 -21.03 -8.41
C LEU A 342 2.56 -20.14 -9.44
N LEU A 343 3.23 -19.73 -10.50
CA LEU A 343 2.63 -18.92 -11.56
C LEU A 343 1.46 -19.65 -12.27
N LEU A 344 1.63 -20.95 -12.56
CA LEU A 344 0.59 -21.76 -13.19
C LEU A 344 -0.63 -21.94 -12.28
N TYR A 345 -0.40 -22.05 -10.97
CA TYR A 345 -1.47 -22.07 -9.99
C TYR A 345 -2.25 -20.74 -9.99
N ILE A 346 -1.55 -19.59 -9.95
CA ILE A 346 -2.16 -18.25 -10.00
C ILE A 346 -2.97 -18.08 -11.30
N TYR A 347 -2.45 -18.57 -12.44
CA TYR A 347 -3.18 -18.56 -13.69
C TYR A 347 -4.47 -19.39 -13.60
N GLY A 348 -4.44 -20.55 -12.95
CA GLY A 348 -5.62 -21.37 -12.68
C GLY A 348 -6.61 -20.70 -11.73
N GLU A 349 -6.13 -20.00 -10.69
CA GLU A 349 -6.96 -19.23 -9.76
C GLU A 349 -7.66 -18.06 -10.45
N GLN A 350 -6.98 -17.34 -11.32
CA GLN A 350 -7.59 -16.21 -12.04
C GLN A 350 -8.86 -16.62 -12.78
N GLN A 351 -8.91 -17.86 -13.31
CA GLN A 351 -10.09 -18.39 -13.98
C GLN A 351 -11.26 -18.71 -13.04
N ARG A 352 -11.00 -18.87 -11.74
CA ARG A 352 -12.01 -19.10 -10.69
C ARG A 352 -12.47 -17.80 -10.03
N ASP A 353 -11.83 -16.68 -10.39
CA ASP A 353 -12.19 -15.35 -9.98
C ASP A 353 -12.13 -15.10 -8.45
N PRO A 354 -10.95 -15.24 -7.83
CA PRO A 354 -10.81 -15.04 -6.40
C PRO A 354 -11.04 -13.58 -6.02
N VAL A 355 -12.10 -13.34 -5.26
CA VAL A 355 -12.47 -12.01 -4.76
C VAL A 355 -12.66 -12.05 -3.25
N LEU A 356 -12.30 -10.96 -2.59
CA LEU A 356 -12.68 -10.72 -1.21
C LEU A 356 -14.06 -10.07 -1.21
N MET A 357 -15.01 -10.69 -0.54
CA MET A 357 -16.40 -10.22 -0.50
C MET A 357 -16.71 -9.54 0.83
N TYR A 358 -17.45 -8.44 0.75
CA TYR A 358 -17.94 -7.67 1.87
C TYR A 358 -19.44 -7.45 1.68
N TYR A 359 -20.23 -7.72 2.73
CA TYR A 359 -21.70 -7.68 2.67
C TYR A 359 -22.26 -6.70 3.69
N ALA A 360 -23.29 -5.98 3.31
CA ALA A 360 -24.13 -5.27 4.28
C ALA A 360 -25.02 -6.27 5.03
N PRO A 361 -25.46 -5.96 6.27
CA PRO A 361 -26.43 -6.79 6.99
C PRO A 361 -27.74 -6.91 6.23
N ALA A 362 -28.44 -8.04 6.41
CA ALA A 362 -29.69 -8.33 5.72
C ALA A 362 -30.85 -7.42 6.18
N ASP A 363 -30.79 -6.99 7.43
CA ASP A 363 -31.74 -6.10 8.08
C ASP A 363 -30.99 -4.91 8.66
N ASN A 364 -31.71 -3.85 9.01
CA ASN A 364 -31.14 -2.64 9.62
C ASN A 364 -30.98 -2.80 11.14
N SER A 365 -30.99 -4.01 11.66
CA SER A 365 -30.75 -4.25 13.08
C SER A 365 -29.37 -3.79 13.49
N PRO A 366 -29.20 -3.12 14.62
CA PRO A 366 -27.90 -2.86 15.18
C PRO A 366 -27.23 -4.19 15.48
N VAL A 367 -26.11 -4.46 14.86
CA VAL A 367 -25.35 -5.70 15.02
C VAL A 367 -23.97 -5.32 15.52
N ASP A 368 -23.53 -6.00 16.56
CA ASP A 368 -22.16 -5.87 17.05
C ASP A 368 -21.19 -6.50 16.06
N PHE A 369 -20.14 -5.77 15.74
CA PHE A 369 -19.04 -6.32 14.99
C PHE A 369 -18.31 -7.37 15.81
N MET A 370 -18.04 -8.49 15.20
CA MET A 370 -17.16 -9.50 15.76
C MET A 370 -15.86 -9.58 14.98
N LEU A 371 -14.76 -9.72 15.69
CA LEU A 371 -13.46 -10.04 15.11
C LEU A 371 -13.15 -11.51 15.38
N CYS A 372 -12.86 -12.24 14.32
CA CYS A 372 -12.42 -13.62 14.40
C CYS A 372 -10.99 -13.73 13.87
N SER A 373 -10.11 -14.38 14.60
CA SER A 373 -8.78 -14.69 14.14
C SER A 373 -8.60 -16.19 14.07
N ILE A 374 -8.11 -16.64 12.92
CA ILE A 374 -7.74 -18.04 12.67
C ILE A 374 -6.23 -18.06 12.54
N CYS A 375 -5.58 -18.93 13.27
CA CYS A 375 -4.14 -19.13 13.16
C CYS A 375 -3.80 -20.61 13.17
N ASP A 376 -2.72 -20.93 12.49
CA ASP A 376 -2.15 -22.28 12.46
C ASP A 376 -0.62 -22.20 12.42
N ALA A 377 0.03 -23.25 12.85
CA ALA A 377 1.48 -23.31 12.88
C ALA A 377 1.98 -24.72 12.54
N SER A 378 3.04 -24.74 11.77
CA SER A 378 3.78 -25.96 11.44
C SER A 378 5.13 -25.93 12.13
N TRP A 379 5.48 -27.01 12.82
CA TRP A 379 6.75 -27.14 13.54
C TRP A 379 7.83 -27.78 12.66
N LYS A 380 9.10 -27.38 12.85
CA LYS A 380 10.28 -27.96 12.17
C LYS A 380 10.32 -27.83 10.65
N LEU A 381 9.78 -26.77 10.05
CA LEU A 381 9.92 -26.55 8.61
C LEU A 381 11.30 -26.10 8.15
N THR A 382 12.21 -25.80 9.07
CA THR A 382 13.56 -25.34 8.71
C THR A 382 14.63 -26.07 9.47
N SER A 383 15.83 -26.18 8.89
CA SER A 383 17.03 -26.72 9.55
C SER A 383 17.37 -26.04 10.88
N ASN A 384 16.82 -24.84 11.14
CA ASN A 384 17.00 -24.08 12.37
C ASN A 384 15.81 -24.27 13.35
N ASN A 385 15.00 -25.31 13.20
CA ASN A 385 13.82 -25.60 14.02
C ASN A 385 12.83 -24.43 14.15
N ARG A 386 12.72 -23.55 13.13
CA ARG A 386 11.70 -22.51 13.07
C ARG A 386 10.45 -23.05 12.43
N GLY A 387 9.32 -22.81 13.06
CA GLY A 387 8.01 -23.13 12.51
C GLY A 387 7.51 -22.07 11.55
N LEU A 388 6.64 -22.45 10.64
CA LEU A 388 5.87 -21.54 9.83
C LEU A 388 4.56 -21.22 10.57
N ILE A 389 4.20 -19.96 10.68
CA ILE A 389 2.92 -19.52 11.23
C ILE A 389 2.10 -18.87 10.14
N GLY A 390 0.82 -19.21 10.12
CA GLY A 390 -0.20 -18.56 9.28
C GLY A 390 -1.28 -17.95 10.15
N PHE A 391 -1.88 -16.86 9.72
CA PHE A 391 -3.03 -16.28 10.35
C PHE A 391 -3.95 -15.59 9.34
N ALA A 392 -5.24 -15.52 9.69
CA ALA A 392 -6.23 -14.71 8.98
C ALA A 392 -7.14 -14.03 10.02
N ILE A 393 -7.45 -12.76 9.81
CA ILE A 393 -8.34 -11.98 10.67
C ILE A 393 -9.54 -11.55 9.84
N TYR A 394 -10.71 -11.84 10.36
CA TYR A 394 -11.99 -11.53 9.74
C TYR A 394 -12.77 -10.55 10.63
N ILE A 395 -13.52 -9.67 10.00
CA ILE A 395 -14.58 -8.91 10.62
C ILE A 395 -15.91 -9.46 10.14
N GLY A 396 -16.90 -9.55 11.01
CA GLY A 396 -18.17 -10.11 10.62
C GLY A 396 -19.31 -9.73 11.56
N TRP A 397 -20.49 -10.06 11.10
CA TRP A 397 -21.75 -9.95 11.81
C TRP A 397 -22.66 -11.10 11.35
N ASN A 398 -23.29 -11.76 12.29
CA ASN A 398 -24.07 -12.97 12.03
C ASN A 398 -23.24 -13.97 11.20
N ASP A 399 -23.76 -14.41 10.06
CA ASP A 399 -23.11 -15.41 9.19
C ASP A 399 -22.22 -14.81 8.09
N SER A 400 -22.02 -13.49 8.10
CA SER A 400 -21.24 -12.78 7.09
C SER A 400 -19.87 -12.39 7.61
N TRP A 401 -18.82 -13.00 7.07
CA TRP A 401 -17.43 -12.76 7.47
C TRP A 401 -16.60 -12.22 6.29
N SER A 402 -15.84 -11.18 6.55
CA SER A 402 -14.99 -10.51 5.55
C SER A 402 -13.55 -10.48 6.02
N LEU A 403 -12.63 -10.92 5.17
CA LEU A 403 -11.20 -10.93 5.45
C LEU A 403 -10.64 -9.50 5.48
N ILE A 404 -9.98 -9.13 6.58
CA ILE A 404 -9.32 -7.83 6.71
C ILE A 404 -7.80 -7.92 6.75
N GLU A 405 -7.26 -9.01 7.27
CA GLU A 405 -5.81 -9.23 7.29
C GLU A 405 -5.47 -10.70 7.20
N HIS A 406 -4.34 -11.01 6.59
CA HIS A 406 -3.76 -12.35 6.61
C HIS A 406 -2.24 -12.28 6.46
N GLY A 407 -1.58 -13.34 6.82
CA GLY A 407 -0.14 -13.42 6.66
C GLY A 407 0.42 -14.81 6.93
N CYS A 408 1.64 -14.98 6.48
CA CYS A 408 2.41 -16.18 6.73
C CYS A 408 3.88 -15.81 6.95
N GLY A 409 4.53 -16.44 7.90
CA GLY A 409 5.92 -16.15 8.19
C GLY A 409 6.58 -17.20 9.10
N LEU A 410 7.90 -17.13 9.21
CA LEU A 410 8.62 -17.95 10.18
C LEU A 410 8.50 -17.35 11.58
N THR A 411 8.51 -18.22 12.59
CA THR A 411 8.65 -17.78 13.99
C THR A 411 9.96 -17.02 14.17
N LYS A 412 9.95 -15.98 15.00
CA LYS A 412 11.16 -15.20 15.31
C LYS A 412 12.17 -16.01 16.13
N SER A 413 11.68 -16.92 16.96
CA SER A 413 12.46 -17.82 17.80
C SER A 413 12.40 -19.26 17.31
N THR A 414 13.35 -20.05 17.70
CA THR A 414 13.34 -21.52 17.52
C THR A 414 12.27 -22.11 18.44
N GLY A 415 11.31 -22.84 17.88
CA GLY A 415 10.33 -23.59 18.67
C GLY A 415 10.90 -24.92 19.17
N LEU A 416 10.76 -25.18 20.45
CA LEU A 416 11.17 -26.47 21.06
C LEU A 416 10.13 -27.57 20.85
N SER A 417 8.88 -27.19 20.54
CA SER A 417 7.77 -28.12 20.29
C SER A 417 6.72 -27.50 19.34
N SER A 418 5.82 -28.33 18.80
CA SER A 418 4.66 -27.87 18.02
C SER A 418 3.78 -26.94 18.86
N SER A 419 3.52 -27.33 20.11
CA SER A 419 2.70 -26.55 21.05
C SER A 419 3.26 -25.13 21.27
N GLN A 420 4.57 -24.97 21.41
CA GLN A 420 5.19 -23.65 21.54
C GLN A 420 5.04 -22.82 20.25
N THR A 421 5.14 -23.45 19.09
CA THR A 421 4.97 -22.79 17.80
C THR A 421 3.52 -22.34 17.61
N GLU A 422 2.55 -23.18 17.96
CA GLU A 422 1.11 -22.85 17.95
C GLU A 422 0.78 -21.72 18.91
N THR A 423 1.33 -21.73 20.14
CA THR A 423 1.18 -20.63 21.11
C THR A 423 1.73 -19.33 20.53
N THR A 424 2.86 -19.36 19.84
CA THR A 424 3.43 -18.18 19.19
C THR A 424 2.52 -17.65 18.07
N ALA A 425 1.91 -18.54 17.29
CA ALA A 425 0.94 -18.15 16.26
C ALA A 425 -0.32 -17.52 16.87
N MET A 426 -0.87 -18.13 17.93
CA MET A 426 -2.01 -17.60 18.68
C MET A 426 -1.71 -16.21 19.25
N CYS A 427 -0.58 -16.02 19.93
CA CYS A 427 -0.18 -14.72 20.46
C CYS A 427 -0.04 -13.67 19.34
N THR A 428 0.58 -14.02 18.23
CA THR A 428 0.76 -13.11 17.08
C THR A 428 -0.58 -12.69 16.51
N SER A 429 -1.49 -13.64 16.32
CA SER A 429 -2.82 -13.38 15.79
C SER A 429 -3.67 -12.54 16.77
N SER A 430 -3.66 -12.89 18.06
CA SER A 430 -4.39 -12.17 19.10
C SER A 430 -3.93 -10.73 19.26
N CYS A 431 -2.62 -10.47 19.26
CA CYS A 431 -2.09 -9.11 19.31
C CYS A 431 -2.55 -8.27 18.11
N ARG A 432 -2.60 -8.85 16.91
CA ARG A 432 -3.10 -8.17 15.71
C ARG A 432 -4.60 -7.92 15.77
N THR A 433 -5.35 -8.87 16.30
CA THR A 433 -6.81 -8.75 16.48
C THR A 433 -7.14 -7.66 17.49
N LEU A 434 -6.48 -7.65 18.65
CA LEU A 434 -6.66 -6.61 19.68
C LEU A 434 -6.32 -5.22 19.14
N GLY A 435 -5.26 -5.08 18.35
CA GLY A 435 -4.95 -3.82 17.68
C GLY A 435 -6.05 -3.34 16.73
N LYS A 436 -6.90 -4.23 16.22
CA LYS A 436 -8.01 -3.88 15.31
C LYS A 436 -9.34 -3.69 16.02
N SER A 437 -9.55 -4.24 17.22
CA SER A 437 -10.78 -4.06 17.98
C SER A 437 -11.04 -2.61 18.41
N ASN A 438 -9.98 -1.78 18.36
CA ASN A 438 -10.04 -0.35 18.69
C ASN A 438 -10.06 0.55 17.43
N LEU A 439 -10.27 -0.03 16.25
CA LEU A 439 -10.43 0.70 14.98
C LEU A 439 -11.87 0.99 14.66
#